data_17498c2c49db733ddf406ad53f14e7ea
#
_entry.id   17498c2c49db733ddf406ad53f14e7ea
#
_cell.length_a   1.000
_cell.length_b   1.000
_cell.length_c   1.000
_cell.angle_alpha   90.00
_cell.angle_beta   90.00
_cell.angle_gamma   90.00
#
_symmetry.space_group_name_H-M   'P 1'
#
loop_
_entity.id
_entity.type
_entity.pdbx_description
1 polymer ?
#
loop_
_entity_poly.entity_id
_entity_poly.type
_entity_poly.pdbx_seq_one_letter_code
_entity_poly.pdbx_strand_id
1 'polypeptide(L)'
;IRDRMIPTQVTALGFIQLMRKMHLMNSFIPLIIPAIAAPAVFFYMKQYMESTLPLELLEAARIDGAGEFRTFNQIALPLMKPAIAVQAIFSFVGSWNNYFTPALVLTDDNKKTLPILIATLRSADYLKFDMGQVYMMITFSILPVIIVYLILSKNIVSGLAVGAVKG
;
A
#
# COMPACT_ATOMS: atom_id res chain seq x y z
N ILE A 1 -8.10 12.70 -11.55
CA ILE A 1 -9.25 13.31 -10.84
C ILE A 1 -10.55 12.57 -11.17
N ARG A 2 -10.75 12.13 -12.44
CA ARG A 2 -12.00 11.49 -12.92
C ARG A 2 -12.32 10.16 -12.23
N ASP A 3 -11.31 9.36 -11.88
CA ASP A 3 -11.50 8.00 -11.34
C ASP A 3 -11.94 7.97 -9.86
N ARG A 4 -11.83 9.10 -9.14
CA ARG A 4 -12.32 9.22 -7.76
C ARG A 4 -13.79 9.63 -7.65
N MET A 5 -14.43 9.97 -8.76
CA MET A 5 -15.86 10.36 -8.80
C MET A 5 -16.80 9.15 -8.93
N ILE A 6 -16.29 7.97 -9.30
CA ILE A 6 -17.10 6.76 -9.40
C ILE A 6 -17.01 6.03 -8.04
N PRO A 7 -18.16 5.82 -7.37
CA PRO A 7 -18.18 5.04 -6.14
C PRO A 7 -17.61 3.64 -6.36
N THR A 8 -16.71 3.20 -5.49
CA THR A 8 -16.08 1.88 -5.59
C THR A 8 -17.08 0.74 -5.57
N GLN A 9 -18.26 0.97 -4.97
CA GLN A 9 -19.36 0.02 -4.94
C GLN A 9 -19.95 -0.24 -6.34
N VAL A 10 -19.96 0.77 -7.21
CA VAL A 10 -20.47 0.62 -8.59
C VAL A 10 -19.51 -0.23 -9.42
N THR A 11 -18.21 -0.03 -9.26
CA THR A 11 -17.20 -0.80 -9.99
C THR A 11 -17.05 -2.24 -9.47
N ALA A 12 -17.52 -2.51 -8.25
CA ALA A 12 -17.43 -3.83 -7.62
C ALA A 12 -18.13 -4.94 -8.40
N LEU A 13 -19.30 -4.66 -9.02
CA LEU A 13 -20.03 -5.65 -9.81
C LEU A 13 -19.22 -6.12 -11.02
N GLY A 14 -18.65 -5.20 -11.77
CA GLY A 14 -17.78 -5.51 -12.91
C GLY A 14 -16.53 -6.28 -12.47
N PHE A 15 -15.94 -5.87 -11.37
CA PHE A 15 -14.78 -6.54 -10.78
C PHE A 15 -15.09 -7.99 -10.40
N ILE A 16 -16.19 -8.24 -9.68
CA ILE A 16 -16.60 -9.60 -9.28
C ILE A 16 -16.88 -10.47 -10.51
N GLN A 17 -17.58 -9.93 -11.53
CA GLN A 17 -17.87 -10.67 -12.76
C GLN A 17 -16.57 -11.07 -13.48
N LEU A 18 -15.60 -10.15 -13.57
CA LEU A 18 -14.30 -10.43 -14.16
C LEU A 18 -13.54 -11.52 -13.38
N MET A 19 -13.50 -11.41 -12.04
CA MET A 19 -12.83 -12.40 -11.20
C MET A 19 -13.47 -13.78 -11.29
N ARG A 20 -14.80 -13.85 -11.40
CA ARG A 20 -15.51 -15.13 -11.65
C ARG A 20 -15.16 -15.72 -13.00
N LYS A 21 -15.14 -14.89 -14.06
CA LYS A 21 -14.79 -15.34 -15.41
C LYS A 21 -13.35 -15.86 -15.51
N MET A 22 -12.45 -15.27 -14.74
CA MET A 22 -11.03 -15.67 -14.67
C MET A 22 -10.77 -16.81 -13.67
N HIS A 23 -11.79 -17.34 -13.00
CA HIS A 23 -11.66 -18.37 -11.94
C HIS A 23 -10.73 -17.96 -10.79
N LEU A 24 -10.69 -16.65 -10.46
CA LEU A 24 -9.84 -16.09 -9.41
C LEU A 24 -10.58 -15.82 -8.10
N MET A 25 -11.85 -16.21 -7.98
CA MET A 25 -12.58 -16.11 -6.73
C MET A 25 -11.94 -16.97 -5.65
N ASN A 26 -12.09 -16.56 -4.40
CA ASN A 26 -11.50 -17.22 -3.23
C ASN A 26 -9.97 -17.34 -3.28
N SER A 27 -9.31 -16.35 -3.88
CA SER A 27 -7.86 -16.24 -4.04
C SER A 27 -7.38 -14.85 -3.60
N PHE A 28 -6.11 -14.75 -3.20
CA PHE A 28 -5.46 -13.46 -2.90
C PHE A 28 -4.98 -12.72 -4.16
N ILE A 29 -4.95 -13.37 -5.31
CA ILE A 29 -4.49 -12.79 -6.59
C ILE A 29 -5.23 -11.49 -6.93
N PRO A 30 -6.59 -11.41 -6.83
CA PRO A 30 -7.33 -10.18 -7.10
C PRO A 30 -7.01 -9.02 -6.16
N LEU A 31 -6.42 -9.31 -5.01
CA LEU A 31 -6.02 -8.28 -4.04
C LEU A 31 -4.60 -7.77 -4.32
N ILE A 32 -3.73 -8.63 -4.89
CA ILE A 32 -2.31 -8.34 -5.12
C ILE A 32 -2.07 -7.70 -6.49
N ILE A 33 -2.58 -8.31 -7.57
CA ILE A 33 -2.29 -7.85 -8.94
C ILE A 33 -2.70 -6.41 -9.19
N PRO A 34 -3.93 -5.95 -8.84
CA PRO A 34 -4.30 -4.55 -9.07
C PRO A 34 -3.48 -3.55 -8.25
N ALA A 35 -2.94 -3.98 -7.11
CA ALA A 35 -2.11 -3.13 -6.26
C ALA A 35 -0.72 -2.87 -6.85
N ILE A 36 -0.21 -3.74 -7.73
CA ILE A 36 1.08 -3.55 -8.43
C ILE A 36 1.00 -2.35 -9.37
N ALA A 37 -0.13 -2.15 -10.05
CA ALA A 37 -0.35 -1.03 -10.95
C ALA A 37 -1.10 0.11 -10.23
N ALA A 38 -0.38 0.87 -9.41
CA ALA A 38 -0.92 1.99 -8.65
C ALA A 38 -0.51 3.35 -9.28
N PRO A 39 -1.30 3.94 -10.19
CA PRO A 39 -0.94 5.19 -10.88
C PRO A 39 -0.63 6.35 -9.93
N ALA A 40 -1.33 6.43 -8.81
CA ALA A 40 -1.09 7.48 -7.81
C ALA A 40 0.29 7.33 -7.15
N VAL A 41 0.74 6.10 -6.87
CA VAL A 41 2.07 5.82 -6.31
C VAL A 41 3.14 6.17 -7.34
N PHE A 42 2.96 5.75 -8.60
CA PHE A 42 3.87 6.08 -9.69
C PHE A 42 4.03 7.60 -9.86
N PHE A 43 2.91 8.34 -9.88
CA PHE A 43 2.93 9.79 -10.01
C PHE A 43 3.68 10.46 -8.84
N TYR A 44 3.41 10.03 -7.62
CA TYR A 44 4.10 10.54 -6.43
C TYR A 44 5.60 10.26 -6.49
N MET A 45 5.99 9.02 -6.84
CA MET A 45 7.40 8.64 -6.94
C MET A 45 8.12 9.43 -8.04
N LYS A 46 7.46 9.66 -9.18
CA LYS A 46 7.99 10.48 -10.26
C LYS A 46 8.21 11.93 -9.80
N GLN A 47 7.23 12.56 -9.19
CA GLN A 47 7.34 13.93 -8.69
C GLN A 47 8.45 14.08 -7.64
N TYR A 48 8.57 13.10 -6.74
CA TYR A 48 9.64 13.10 -5.75
C TYR A 48 11.02 12.97 -6.41
N MET A 49 11.15 12.09 -7.38
CA MET A 49 12.41 11.90 -8.14
C MET A 49 12.81 13.19 -8.88
N GLU A 50 11.88 13.83 -9.58
CA GLU A 50 12.12 15.09 -10.30
C GLU A 50 12.57 16.23 -9.36
N SER A 51 12.09 16.25 -8.13
CA SER A 51 12.46 17.28 -7.16
C SER A 51 13.75 17.00 -6.39
N THR A 52 14.17 15.74 -6.30
CA THR A 52 15.26 15.32 -5.39
C THR A 52 16.51 14.86 -6.13
N LEU A 53 16.39 14.41 -7.38
CA LEU A 53 17.50 13.88 -8.17
C LEU A 53 18.08 14.97 -9.07
N PRO A 54 19.31 15.49 -8.77
CA PRO A 54 19.99 16.43 -9.64
C PRO A 54 20.37 15.78 -10.98
N LEU A 55 20.10 16.47 -12.09
CA LEU A 55 20.45 15.98 -13.43
C LEU A 55 21.96 15.79 -13.59
N GLU A 56 22.74 16.63 -12.93
CA GLU A 56 24.22 16.59 -12.96
C GLU A 56 24.76 15.25 -12.44
N LEU A 57 24.09 14.64 -11.45
CA LEU A 57 24.48 13.31 -10.96
C LEU A 57 24.26 12.22 -12.01
N LEU A 58 23.20 12.34 -12.81
CA LEU A 58 22.91 11.38 -13.88
C LEU A 58 23.90 11.55 -15.04
N GLU A 59 24.25 12.80 -15.38
CA GLU A 59 25.22 13.11 -16.42
C GLU A 59 26.62 12.64 -16.03
N ALA A 60 27.04 12.87 -14.79
CA ALA A 60 28.31 12.38 -14.28
C ALA A 60 28.39 10.84 -14.34
N ALA A 61 27.34 10.16 -13.92
CA ALA A 61 27.29 8.69 -13.99
C ALA A 61 27.39 8.15 -15.43
N ARG A 62 26.80 8.87 -16.41
CA ARG A 62 26.90 8.51 -17.83
C ARG A 62 28.33 8.73 -18.37
N ILE A 63 29.00 9.82 -17.98
CA ILE A 63 30.39 10.09 -18.34
C ILE A 63 31.30 8.98 -17.79
N ASP A 64 31.01 8.51 -16.55
CA ASP A 64 31.73 7.39 -15.91
C ASP A 64 31.39 6.02 -16.52
N GLY A 65 30.59 5.97 -17.60
CA GLY A 65 30.21 4.74 -18.30
C GLY A 65 29.20 3.87 -17.58
N ALA A 66 28.49 4.41 -16.59
CA ALA A 66 27.43 3.68 -15.91
C ALA A 66 26.18 3.54 -16.81
N GLY A 67 25.74 2.30 -17.03
CA GLY A 67 24.48 2.03 -17.72
C GLY A 67 23.25 2.46 -16.90
N GLU A 68 22.10 2.69 -17.56
CA GLU A 68 20.86 3.21 -16.96
C GLU A 68 20.41 2.38 -15.74
N PHE A 69 20.47 1.04 -15.80
CA PHE A 69 20.10 0.16 -14.69
C PHE A 69 21.01 0.33 -13.47
N ARG A 70 22.32 0.51 -13.71
CA ARG A 70 23.29 0.76 -12.64
C ARG A 70 23.06 2.13 -12.00
N THR A 71 22.85 3.16 -12.80
CA THR A 71 22.54 4.52 -12.37
C THR A 71 21.25 4.54 -11.52
N PHE A 72 20.21 3.85 -11.98
CA PHE A 72 18.96 3.73 -11.22
C PHE A 72 19.19 3.09 -9.85
N ASN A 73 19.84 1.91 -9.79
CA ASN A 73 19.98 1.18 -8.53
C ASN A 73 20.98 1.81 -7.56
N GLN A 74 22.07 2.41 -8.06
CA GLN A 74 23.13 2.91 -7.19
C GLN A 74 23.00 4.39 -6.85
N ILE A 75 22.27 5.18 -7.66
CA ILE A 75 22.13 6.62 -7.45
C ILE A 75 20.65 6.98 -7.17
N ALA A 76 19.73 6.71 -8.10
CA ALA A 76 18.36 7.16 -7.98
C ALA A 76 17.62 6.47 -6.82
N LEU A 77 17.67 5.15 -6.76
CA LEU A 77 16.94 4.37 -5.75
C LEU A 77 17.34 4.69 -4.30
N PRO A 78 18.63 4.85 -3.95
CA PRO A 78 19.02 5.30 -2.62
C PRO A 78 18.50 6.68 -2.24
N LEU A 79 18.49 7.64 -3.16
CA LEU A 79 17.95 8.99 -2.93
C LEU A 79 16.42 8.99 -2.76
N MET A 80 15.73 8.01 -3.34
CA MET A 80 14.28 7.84 -3.23
C MET A 80 13.83 7.10 -1.97
N LYS A 81 14.74 6.60 -1.12
CA LYS A 81 14.38 5.85 0.10
C LYS A 81 13.32 6.51 0.96
N PRO A 82 13.33 7.84 1.22
CA PRO A 82 12.29 8.48 2.02
C PRO A 82 10.91 8.38 1.37
N ALA A 83 10.82 8.62 0.07
CA ALA A 83 9.55 8.52 -0.67
C ALA A 83 9.04 7.06 -0.71
N ILE A 84 9.94 6.10 -0.89
CA ILE A 84 9.60 4.67 -0.84
C ILE A 84 9.05 4.30 0.53
N ALA A 85 9.68 4.77 1.62
CA ALA A 85 9.21 4.50 2.97
C ALA A 85 7.80 5.06 3.23
N VAL A 86 7.53 6.29 2.78
CA VAL A 86 6.20 6.90 2.87
C VAL A 86 5.16 6.09 2.11
N GLN A 87 5.45 5.73 0.85
CA GLN A 87 4.52 4.96 0.03
C GLN A 87 4.33 3.53 0.56
N ALA A 88 5.37 2.91 1.10
CA ALA A 88 5.27 1.60 1.74
C ALA A 88 4.32 1.63 2.95
N ILE A 89 4.40 2.68 3.80
CA ILE A 89 3.48 2.85 4.92
C ILE A 89 2.04 3.02 4.43
N PHE A 90 1.79 3.93 3.48
CA PHE A 90 0.44 4.16 2.97
C PHE A 90 -0.14 2.93 2.28
N SER A 91 0.66 2.22 1.48
CA SER A 91 0.23 0.99 0.81
C SER A 91 -0.07 -0.13 1.82
N PHE A 92 0.78 -0.28 2.84
CA PHE A 92 0.57 -1.25 3.91
C PHE A 92 -0.71 -0.95 4.68
N VAL A 93 -0.87 0.29 5.19
CA VAL A 93 -2.05 0.70 5.97
C VAL A 93 -3.33 0.56 5.13
N GLY A 94 -3.29 0.98 3.86
CA GLY A 94 -4.41 0.85 2.94
C GLY A 94 -4.82 -0.60 2.69
N SER A 95 -3.85 -1.49 2.48
CA SER A 95 -4.10 -2.93 2.28
C SER A 95 -4.52 -3.63 3.57
N TRP A 96 -3.88 -3.30 4.70
CA TRP A 96 -4.16 -3.87 6.01
C TRP A 96 -5.59 -3.59 6.48
N ASN A 97 -6.07 -2.35 6.26
CA ASN A 97 -7.42 -1.93 6.64
C ASN A 97 -8.49 -2.22 5.58
N ASN A 98 -8.11 -2.82 4.45
CA ASN A 98 -9.06 -3.09 3.38
C ASN A 98 -10.02 -4.21 3.79
N TYR A 99 -11.28 -3.83 3.95
CA TYR A 99 -12.40 -4.75 4.22
C TYR A 99 -13.14 -5.09 2.93
N PHE A 100 -13.44 -4.06 2.11
CA PHE A 100 -14.43 -4.16 1.05
C PHE A 100 -14.05 -5.17 -0.04
N THR A 101 -12.87 -5.04 -0.65
CA THR A 101 -12.45 -5.93 -1.73
C THR A 101 -12.24 -7.37 -1.26
N PRO A 102 -11.55 -7.64 -0.12
CA PRO A 102 -11.46 -8.99 0.44
C PRO A 102 -12.82 -9.63 0.72
N ALA A 103 -13.77 -8.89 1.28
CA ALA A 103 -15.12 -9.40 1.56
C ALA A 103 -15.90 -9.81 0.31
N LEU A 104 -15.61 -9.18 -0.85
CA LEU A 104 -16.23 -9.53 -2.13
C LEU A 104 -15.64 -10.80 -2.76
N VAL A 105 -14.37 -11.09 -2.51
CA VAL A 105 -13.60 -12.12 -3.24
C VAL A 105 -13.37 -13.37 -2.40
N LEU A 106 -13.11 -13.22 -1.09
CA LEU A 106 -12.76 -14.33 -0.21
C LEU A 106 -14.03 -14.93 0.43
N THR A 107 -14.33 -16.17 0.09
CA THR A 107 -15.50 -16.89 0.59
C THR A 107 -15.16 -17.95 1.66
N ASP A 108 -13.90 -18.41 1.68
CA ASP A 108 -13.41 -19.40 2.62
C ASP A 108 -13.08 -18.75 3.97
N ASP A 109 -13.56 -19.30 5.07
CA ASP A 109 -13.33 -18.80 6.42
C ASP A 109 -11.84 -18.76 6.78
N ASN A 110 -11.05 -19.70 6.27
CA ASN A 110 -9.59 -19.76 6.50
C ASN A 110 -8.81 -18.66 5.78
N LYS A 111 -9.44 -17.95 4.84
CA LYS A 111 -8.82 -16.86 4.06
C LYS A 111 -9.31 -15.47 4.47
N LYS A 112 -10.25 -15.39 5.40
CA LYS A 112 -10.79 -14.11 5.86
C LYS A 112 -9.72 -13.24 6.49
N THR A 113 -9.70 -11.97 6.09
CA THR A 113 -8.80 -10.98 6.68
C THR A 113 -9.32 -10.48 8.02
N LEU A 114 -8.43 -9.91 8.82
CA LEU A 114 -8.78 -9.41 10.15
C LEU A 114 -9.93 -8.38 10.14
N PRO A 115 -10.01 -7.42 9.20
CA PRO A 115 -11.17 -6.54 9.08
C PRO A 115 -12.49 -7.26 8.83
N ILE A 116 -12.47 -8.36 8.05
CA ILE A 116 -13.68 -9.18 7.83
C ILE A 116 -14.10 -9.87 9.13
N LEU A 117 -13.15 -10.46 9.86
CA LEU A 117 -13.43 -11.13 11.13
C LEU A 117 -14.00 -10.16 12.17
N ILE A 118 -13.43 -8.97 12.30
CA ILE A 118 -13.94 -7.92 13.20
C ILE A 118 -15.38 -7.52 12.80
N ALA A 119 -15.64 -7.33 11.50
CA ALA A 119 -16.97 -6.99 11.01
C ALA A 119 -17.98 -8.11 11.27
N THR A 120 -17.59 -9.38 11.10
CA THR A 120 -18.44 -10.54 11.39
C THR A 120 -18.79 -10.62 12.87
N LEU A 121 -17.82 -10.42 13.76
CA LEU A 121 -18.06 -10.40 15.21
C LEU A 121 -19.02 -9.26 15.61
N ARG A 122 -18.89 -8.08 15.00
CA ARG A 122 -19.78 -6.94 15.28
C ARG A 122 -21.19 -7.13 14.76
N SER A 123 -21.38 -7.96 13.74
CA SER A 123 -22.71 -8.28 13.18
C SER A 123 -23.33 -9.54 13.78
N ALA A 124 -22.67 -10.20 14.72
CA ALA A 124 -23.21 -11.34 15.43
C ALA A 124 -24.44 -10.96 16.25
N ASP A 125 -25.33 -11.95 16.46
CA ASP A 125 -26.58 -11.80 17.21
C ASP A 125 -26.29 -11.18 18.59
N TYR A 126 -27.15 -10.29 19.04
CA TYR A 126 -27.00 -9.52 20.29
C TYR A 126 -26.69 -10.40 21.51
N LEU A 127 -27.20 -11.65 21.52
CA LEU A 127 -26.95 -12.64 22.57
C LEU A 127 -25.58 -13.31 22.52
N LYS A 128 -24.87 -13.19 21.39
CA LYS A 128 -23.52 -13.78 21.15
C LYS A 128 -22.44 -12.73 20.98
N PHE A 129 -22.79 -11.45 21.10
CA PHE A 129 -21.87 -10.34 20.90
C PHE A 129 -20.96 -10.18 22.12
N ASP A 130 -19.68 -10.51 21.95
CA ASP A 130 -18.65 -10.30 22.96
C ASP A 130 -17.80 -9.08 22.62
N MET A 131 -18.09 -7.98 23.32
CA MET A 131 -17.34 -6.72 23.17
C MET A 131 -15.85 -6.90 23.52
N GLY A 132 -15.52 -7.76 24.48
CA GLY A 132 -14.15 -8.05 24.86
C GLY A 132 -13.35 -8.66 23.70
N GLN A 133 -13.93 -9.64 23.00
CA GLN A 133 -13.31 -10.24 21.82
C GLN A 133 -13.09 -9.21 20.70
N VAL A 134 -14.06 -8.34 20.45
CA VAL A 134 -13.95 -7.28 19.44
C VAL A 134 -12.79 -6.33 19.76
N TYR A 135 -12.72 -5.84 21.01
CA TYR A 135 -11.64 -4.93 21.41
C TYR A 135 -10.29 -5.61 21.42
N MET A 136 -10.21 -6.87 21.82
CA MET A 136 -8.99 -7.66 21.74
C MET A 136 -8.48 -7.76 20.28
N MET A 137 -9.35 -8.11 19.34
CA MET A 137 -8.97 -8.20 17.92
C MET A 137 -8.56 -6.84 17.34
N ILE A 138 -9.25 -5.76 17.70
CA ILE A 138 -8.86 -4.40 17.30
C ILE A 138 -7.46 -4.07 17.85
N THR A 139 -7.19 -4.38 19.11
CA THR A 139 -5.87 -4.14 19.73
C THR A 139 -4.78 -4.90 18.99
N PHE A 140 -4.97 -6.19 18.70
CA PHE A 140 -4.03 -6.97 17.90
C PHE A 140 -3.86 -6.43 16.48
N SER A 141 -4.92 -5.87 15.88
CA SER A 141 -4.86 -5.32 14.52
C SER A 141 -4.01 -4.06 14.41
N ILE A 142 -3.82 -3.32 15.49
CA ILE A 142 -3.00 -2.11 15.52
C ILE A 142 -1.51 -2.43 15.57
N LEU A 143 -1.10 -3.54 16.20
CA LEU A 143 0.30 -3.88 16.43
C LEU A 143 1.13 -3.95 15.13
N PRO A 144 0.72 -4.64 14.05
CA PRO A 144 1.49 -4.68 12.81
C PRO A 144 1.66 -3.29 12.18
N VAL A 145 0.65 -2.42 12.29
CA VAL A 145 0.72 -1.05 11.78
C VAL A 145 1.78 -0.24 12.52
N ILE A 146 1.81 -0.34 13.86
CA ILE A 146 2.82 0.30 14.69
C ILE A 146 4.21 -0.21 14.34
N ILE A 147 4.38 -1.53 14.22
CA ILE A 147 5.67 -2.15 13.89
C ILE A 147 6.20 -1.64 12.54
N VAL A 148 5.37 -1.68 11.51
CA VAL A 148 5.74 -1.20 10.16
C VAL A 148 6.09 0.29 10.19
N TYR A 149 5.30 1.09 10.90
CA TYR A 149 5.57 2.52 11.06
C TYR A 149 6.93 2.75 11.76
N LEU A 150 7.21 2.09 12.86
CA LEU A 150 8.48 2.24 13.60
C LEU A 150 9.70 1.85 12.77
N ILE A 151 9.59 0.78 11.96
CA ILE A 151 10.68 0.34 11.08
C ILE A 151 10.95 1.37 9.98
N LEU A 152 9.91 1.93 9.36
CA LEU A 152 10.04 2.79 8.19
C LEU A 152 10.19 4.28 8.54
N SER A 153 9.73 4.72 9.71
CA SER A 153 9.74 6.14 10.12
C SER A 153 11.14 6.75 10.15
N LYS A 154 12.15 5.98 10.54
CA LYS A 154 13.56 6.42 10.53
C LYS A 154 14.03 6.86 9.13
N ASN A 155 13.56 6.23 8.08
CA ASN A 155 13.92 6.58 6.70
C ASN A 155 13.22 7.87 6.22
N ILE A 156 12.07 8.22 6.81
CA ILE A 156 11.35 9.46 6.52
C ILE A 156 12.08 10.65 7.13
N VAL A 157 12.47 10.54 8.41
CA VAL A 157 13.13 11.63 9.13
C VAL A 157 14.48 11.99 8.49
N SER A 158 15.26 11.00 8.05
CA SER A 158 16.54 11.24 7.38
C SER A 158 16.39 12.01 6.06
N GLY A 159 15.29 11.80 5.32
CA GLY A 159 15.01 12.52 4.07
C GLY A 159 14.56 13.97 4.28
N LEU A 160 13.84 14.26 5.37
CA LEU A 160 13.41 15.61 5.71
C LEU A 160 14.60 16.49 6.15
N ALA A 161 15.57 15.91 6.84
CA ALA A 161 16.78 16.63 7.28
C ALA A 161 17.63 17.12 6.09
N VAL A 162 17.71 16.36 5.01
CA VAL A 162 18.45 16.74 3.79
C VAL A 162 17.72 17.85 3.03
N GLY A 163 16.40 17.88 3.05
CA GLY A 163 15.61 18.95 2.41
C GLY A 163 15.63 20.29 3.16
N ALA A 164 15.77 20.27 4.49
CA ALA A 164 15.76 21.45 5.34
C ALA A 164 17.08 22.26 5.28
N VAL A 165 18.17 21.70 4.78
CA VAL A 165 19.49 22.38 4.65
C VAL A 165 19.60 23.17 3.34
N LYS A 166 18.64 23.09 2.42
CA LYS A 166 18.61 23.81 1.14
C LYS A 166 17.75 25.08 1.16
N GLY A 167 17.32 25.56 2.33
CA GLY A 167 16.61 26.82 2.53
C GLY A 167 17.52 27.92 3.05
#